data_6cea6758a424ac170e0123468ac8c307
#
_entry.id   6cea6758a424ac170e0123468ac8c307
#
_cell.length_a   1.000
_cell.length_b   1.000
_cell.length_c   1.000
_cell.angle_alpha   90.00
_cell.angle_beta   90.00
_cell.angle_gamma   90.00
#
_symmetry.space_group_name_H-M   'P 1'
#
loop_
_entity.id
_entity.type
_entity.pdbx_description
1 polymer ?
#
loop_
_entity_poly.entity_id
_entity_poly.type
_entity_poly.pdbx_seq_one_letter_code
_entity_poly.pdbx_strand_id
1 'polypeptide(L)'
;MTYCVGLLLKAGMVLLADTRTNAGLDNIATYRKLFTFEVPGERVLAIMTAGNLSVTQTTLARLTEAAEHPEADETRSILKAPTLLNVAGIVGDTLSDVTVELQGRMERMAGQQASASMILAGQRKGGPMRMFLIYPEGNFIEATEDTPFLQIGEHKYGKPILDRVVTMDTTLAEAKKAVLLSMDSTLRSNLSVGMPLDMAVIEAEALAVSERHRIGANDDRFAAMSAAWSQALRDAFQRIAWT
;
A
#
# COMPACT_ATOMS: atom_id res chain seq x y z
N MET A 1 7.16 -10.36 6.79
CA MET A 1 7.19 -8.87 6.70
C MET A 1 6.62 -8.42 5.36
N THR A 2 6.45 -7.14 5.15
CA THR A 2 5.77 -6.57 3.97
C THR A 2 6.38 -5.22 3.69
N TYR A 3 6.36 -4.77 2.45
CA TYR A 3 6.54 -3.38 2.11
C TYR A 3 5.48 -2.93 1.12
N CYS A 4 4.67 -1.95 1.52
CA CYS A 4 3.73 -1.28 0.65
C CYS A 4 3.98 0.23 0.68
N VAL A 5 3.81 0.88 -0.46
CA VAL A 5 3.97 2.32 -0.64
C VAL A 5 2.89 2.87 -1.56
N GLY A 6 2.31 4.00 -1.17
CA GLY A 6 1.40 4.78 -1.99
C GLY A 6 1.89 6.21 -2.13
N LEU A 7 1.81 6.76 -3.33
CA LEU A 7 2.05 8.17 -3.63
C LEU A 7 0.73 8.84 -4.00
N LEU A 8 0.50 10.02 -3.42
CA LEU A 8 -0.63 10.90 -3.74
C LEU A 8 -0.09 12.14 -4.44
N LEU A 9 -0.46 12.35 -5.70
CA LEU A 9 0.07 13.39 -6.57
C LEU A 9 -1.07 14.19 -7.21
N LYS A 10 -0.80 15.38 -7.73
CA LYS A 10 -1.80 16.13 -8.51
C LYS A 10 -2.29 15.36 -9.74
N ALA A 11 -1.43 14.56 -10.36
CA ALA A 11 -1.75 13.78 -11.55
C ALA A 11 -2.48 12.45 -11.26
N GLY A 12 -2.50 11.99 -10.00
CA GLY A 12 -3.09 10.70 -9.64
C GLY A 12 -2.38 10.02 -8.48
N MET A 13 -2.60 8.73 -8.34
CA MET A 13 -1.99 7.89 -7.30
C MET A 13 -1.23 6.73 -7.91
N VAL A 14 -0.08 6.39 -7.34
CA VAL A 14 0.69 5.19 -7.68
C VAL A 14 0.88 4.35 -6.43
N LEU A 15 0.44 3.11 -6.48
CA LEU A 15 0.42 2.17 -5.36
C LEU A 15 1.26 0.94 -5.71
N LEU A 16 2.14 0.51 -4.81
CA LEU A 16 2.99 -0.66 -5.00
C LEU A 16 3.06 -1.49 -3.72
N ALA A 17 2.90 -2.80 -3.85
CA ALA A 17 2.99 -3.75 -2.76
C ALA A 17 3.83 -4.97 -3.17
N ASP A 18 4.62 -5.51 -2.26
CA ASP A 18 5.17 -6.85 -2.41
C ASP A 18 4.09 -7.91 -2.13
N THR A 19 4.38 -9.17 -2.44
CA THR A 19 3.44 -10.27 -2.20
C THR A 19 4.01 -11.40 -1.34
N ARG A 20 5.28 -11.32 -0.96
CA ARG A 20 5.91 -12.36 -0.16
C ARG A 20 5.34 -12.38 1.25
N THR A 21 5.03 -13.56 1.73
CA THR A 21 4.64 -13.82 3.12
C THR A 21 5.46 -14.98 3.65
N ASN A 22 6.05 -14.80 4.84
CA ASN A 22 6.88 -15.80 5.49
C ASN A 22 6.21 -16.23 6.80
N ALA A 23 5.95 -17.52 6.93
CA ALA A 23 5.54 -18.14 8.18
C ALA A 23 6.70 -19.02 8.69
N GLY A 24 7.78 -18.39 9.21
CA GLY A 24 9.04 -19.03 9.53
C GLY A 24 10.07 -18.93 8.38
N LEU A 25 11.20 -19.64 8.54
CA LEU A 25 12.32 -19.55 7.58
C LEU A 25 12.05 -20.25 6.26
N ASP A 26 11.28 -21.34 6.28
CA ASP A 26 11.09 -22.25 5.15
C ASP A 26 9.69 -22.23 4.53
N ASN A 27 8.75 -21.49 5.13
CA ASN A 27 7.38 -21.42 4.64
C ASN A 27 7.12 -20.07 3.96
N ILE A 28 7.62 -19.95 2.72
CA ILE A 28 7.43 -18.78 1.86
C ILE A 28 6.20 -19.00 0.99
N ALA A 29 5.25 -18.08 1.06
CA ALA A 29 4.05 -18.07 0.24
C ALA A 29 3.83 -16.71 -0.42
N THR A 30 3.00 -16.69 -1.46
CA THR A 30 2.63 -15.48 -2.20
C THR A 30 1.18 -15.13 -1.90
N TYR A 31 0.94 -13.96 -1.30
CA TYR A 31 -0.38 -13.41 -1.04
C TYR A 31 -0.48 -11.98 -1.56
N ARG A 32 -1.59 -11.66 -2.19
CA ARG A 32 -1.87 -10.27 -2.56
C ARG A 32 -1.96 -9.40 -1.31
N LYS A 33 -1.46 -8.18 -1.42
CA LYS A 33 -1.51 -7.14 -0.39
C LYS A 33 -2.09 -5.83 -0.91
N LEU A 34 -2.38 -5.74 -2.21
CA LEU A 34 -3.03 -4.63 -2.89
C LEU A 34 -4.36 -5.11 -3.48
N PHE A 35 -5.45 -4.49 -3.05
CA PHE A 35 -6.83 -4.78 -3.43
C PHE A 35 -7.49 -3.52 -3.96
N THR A 36 -8.34 -3.64 -4.98
CA THR A 36 -9.05 -2.51 -5.58
C THR A 36 -10.54 -2.77 -5.64
N PHE A 37 -11.34 -1.74 -5.39
CA PHE A 37 -12.78 -1.73 -5.41
C PHE A 37 -13.25 -0.58 -6.28
N GLU A 38 -14.17 -0.84 -7.21
CA GLU A 38 -14.61 0.15 -8.18
C GLU A 38 -16.13 0.13 -8.33
N VAL A 39 -16.71 1.33 -8.35
CA VAL A 39 -18.07 1.56 -8.86
C VAL A 39 -17.89 2.45 -10.10
N PRO A 40 -18.10 1.91 -11.31
CA PRO A 40 -17.77 2.61 -12.54
C PRO A 40 -18.38 4.01 -12.63
N GLY A 41 -17.53 5.02 -12.88
CA GLY A 41 -17.94 6.42 -12.98
C GLY A 41 -18.37 7.08 -11.67
N GLU A 42 -18.25 6.40 -10.55
CA GLU A 42 -18.61 6.91 -9.22
C GLU A 42 -17.42 6.96 -8.26
N ARG A 43 -16.72 5.86 -8.09
CA ARG A 43 -15.57 5.80 -7.17
C ARG A 43 -14.59 4.68 -7.49
N VAL A 44 -13.37 4.91 -7.09
CA VAL A 44 -12.29 3.91 -7.05
C VAL A 44 -11.63 3.95 -5.68
N LEU A 45 -11.40 2.78 -5.10
CA LEU A 45 -10.70 2.59 -3.84
C LEU A 45 -9.60 1.55 -4.04
N ALA A 46 -8.51 1.74 -3.33
CA ALA A 46 -7.44 0.74 -3.20
C ALA A 46 -7.05 0.60 -1.73
N ILE A 47 -6.86 -0.64 -1.29
CA ILE A 47 -6.43 -0.96 0.06
C ILE A 47 -5.15 -1.79 -0.03
N MET A 48 -4.09 -1.34 0.64
CA MET A 48 -2.87 -2.10 0.84
C MET A 48 -2.75 -2.54 2.30
N THR A 49 -2.18 -3.72 2.53
CA THR A 49 -2.16 -4.34 3.87
C THR A 49 -0.77 -4.78 4.28
N ALA A 50 -0.43 -4.63 5.57
CA ALA A 50 0.79 -5.15 6.18
C ALA A 50 0.51 -5.66 7.60
N GLY A 51 1.27 -6.66 8.04
CA GLY A 51 1.18 -7.22 9.39
C GLY A 51 0.65 -8.65 9.41
N ASN A 52 -0.14 -8.99 10.41
CA ASN A 52 -0.67 -10.34 10.58
C ASN A 52 -1.64 -10.70 9.45
N LEU A 53 -1.36 -11.79 8.74
CA LEU A 53 -2.13 -12.19 7.56
C LEU A 53 -3.58 -12.57 7.91
N SER A 54 -3.82 -13.21 9.05
CA SER A 54 -5.16 -13.56 9.48
C SER A 54 -6.00 -12.31 9.75
N VAL A 55 -5.41 -11.29 10.41
CA VAL A 55 -6.07 -10.00 10.65
C VAL A 55 -6.40 -9.33 9.32
N THR A 56 -5.43 -9.20 8.42
CA THR A 56 -5.63 -8.50 7.15
C THR A 56 -6.65 -9.19 6.25
N GLN A 57 -6.61 -10.51 6.15
CA GLN A 57 -7.58 -11.28 5.35
C GLN A 57 -8.98 -11.22 5.93
N THR A 58 -9.14 -11.35 7.25
CA THR A 58 -10.46 -11.26 7.89
C THR A 58 -11.06 -9.86 7.74
N THR A 59 -10.24 -8.81 7.90
CA THR A 59 -10.69 -7.42 7.69
C THR A 59 -11.17 -7.21 6.25
N LEU A 60 -10.37 -7.64 5.26
CA LEU A 60 -10.75 -7.52 3.85
C LEU A 60 -11.98 -8.33 3.50
N ALA A 61 -12.12 -9.55 4.04
CA ALA A 61 -13.32 -10.38 3.82
C ALA A 61 -14.58 -9.66 4.33
N ARG A 62 -14.55 -9.13 5.57
CA ARG A 62 -15.69 -8.37 6.14
C ARG A 62 -16.03 -7.12 5.32
N LEU A 63 -15.01 -6.36 4.87
CA LEU A 63 -15.21 -5.19 4.02
C LEU A 63 -15.82 -5.57 2.67
N THR A 64 -15.37 -6.67 2.06
CA THR A 64 -15.88 -7.16 0.78
C THR A 64 -17.31 -7.66 0.92
N GLU A 65 -17.61 -8.50 1.92
CA GLU A 65 -18.97 -8.97 2.21
C GLU A 65 -19.93 -7.80 2.42
N ALA A 66 -19.53 -6.78 3.22
CA ALA A 66 -20.35 -5.59 3.43
C ALA A 66 -20.53 -4.77 2.15
N ALA A 67 -19.52 -4.71 1.28
CA ALA A 67 -19.61 -4.01 -0.01
C ALA A 67 -20.54 -4.72 -1.01
N GLU A 68 -20.57 -6.04 -0.99
CA GLU A 68 -21.43 -6.89 -1.85
C GLU A 68 -22.85 -7.04 -1.32
N HIS A 69 -23.10 -6.78 -0.03
CA HIS A 69 -24.40 -6.98 0.57
C HIS A 69 -25.40 -5.91 0.10
N PRO A 70 -26.54 -6.30 -0.52
CA PRO A 70 -27.49 -5.35 -1.12
C PRO A 70 -28.09 -4.35 -0.13
N GLU A 71 -28.31 -4.79 1.11
CA GLU A 71 -28.92 -3.98 2.18
C GLU A 71 -27.91 -3.27 3.08
N ALA A 72 -26.59 -3.41 2.84
CA ALA A 72 -25.60 -2.64 3.58
C ALA A 72 -25.77 -1.16 3.27
N ASP A 73 -25.86 -0.36 4.31
CA ASP A 73 -25.98 1.09 4.23
C ASP A 73 -24.60 1.79 4.10
N GLU A 74 -24.64 3.12 4.08
CA GLU A 74 -23.46 3.97 3.97
C GLU A 74 -22.51 3.89 5.19
N THR A 75 -22.98 3.35 6.32
CA THR A 75 -22.17 3.22 7.55
C THR A 75 -21.38 1.92 7.59
N ARG A 76 -21.68 0.97 6.70
CA ARG A 76 -21.07 -0.36 6.66
C ARG A 76 -20.32 -0.65 5.37
N SER A 77 -20.79 -0.10 4.24
CA SER A 77 -20.23 -0.39 2.95
C SER A 77 -19.22 0.69 2.50
N ILE A 78 -17.98 0.28 2.26
CA ILE A 78 -16.96 1.16 1.68
C ILE A 78 -17.35 1.69 0.29
N LEU A 79 -18.26 1.00 -0.41
CA LEU A 79 -18.75 1.41 -1.73
C LEU A 79 -19.94 2.36 -1.66
N LYS A 80 -20.61 2.49 -0.52
CA LYS A 80 -21.78 3.37 -0.33
C LYS A 80 -21.49 4.58 0.56
N ALA A 81 -20.40 4.55 1.32
CA ALA A 81 -20.01 5.62 2.23
C ALA A 81 -19.91 6.99 1.52
N PRO A 82 -20.43 8.08 2.11
CA PRO A 82 -20.59 9.36 1.42
C PRO A 82 -19.27 10.09 1.14
N THR A 83 -18.22 9.82 1.91
CA THR A 83 -16.89 10.44 1.74
C THR A 83 -15.77 9.42 1.94
N LEU A 84 -14.55 9.73 1.46
CA LEU A 84 -13.39 8.87 1.72
C LEU A 84 -12.99 8.90 3.20
N LEU A 85 -13.33 9.94 3.94
CA LEU A 85 -13.14 9.97 5.40
C LEU A 85 -14.04 8.93 6.10
N ASN A 86 -15.29 8.80 5.66
CA ASN A 86 -16.19 7.75 6.16
C ASN A 86 -15.68 6.36 5.78
N VAL A 87 -15.16 6.19 4.56
CA VAL A 87 -14.51 4.93 4.16
C VAL A 87 -13.34 4.60 5.08
N ALA A 88 -12.48 5.58 5.41
CA ALA A 88 -11.36 5.37 6.34
C ALA A 88 -11.84 4.97 7.73
N GLY A 89 -12.93 5.56 8.23
CA GLY A 89 -13.58 5.16 9.47
C GLY A 89 -14.04 3.71 9.43
N ILE A 90 -14.80 3.31 8.39
CA ILE A 90 -15.29 1.93 8.24
C ILE A 90 -14.13 0.92 8.20
N VAL A 91 -13.06 1.22 7.46
CA VAL A 91 -11.87 0.35 7.39
C VAL A 91 -11.18 0.28 8.75
N GLY A 92 -11.04 1.42 9.44
CA GLY A 92 -10.43 1.51 10.76
C GLY A 92 -11.19 0.73 11.82
N ASP A 93 -12.51 0.94 11.92
CA ASP A 93 -13.38 0.23 12.87
C ASP A 93 -13.33 -1.28 12.61
N THR A 94 -13.44 -1.70 11.33
CA THR A 94 -13.37 -3.12 10.97
C THR A 94 -12.02 -3.74 11.32
N LEU A 95 -10.90 -3.02 11.08
CA LEU A 95 -9.56 -3.47 11.43
C LEU A 95 -9.38 -3.62 12.93
N SER A 96 -9.84 -2.63 13.70
CA SER A 96 -9.77 -2.64 15.16
C SER A 96 -10.58 -3.78 15.76
N ASP A 97 -11.83 -3.97 15.32
CA ASP A 97 -12.71 -5.06 15.78
C ASP A 97 -12.06 -6.44 15.53
N VAL A 98 -11.53 -6.66 14.31
CA VAL A 98 -10.84 -7.91 13.97
C VAL A 98 -9.58 -8.10 14.79
N THR A 99 -8.82 -7.03 15.02
CA THR A 99 -7.59 -7.08 15.82
C THR A 99 -7.91 -7.49 17.26
N VAL A 100 -8.91 -6.85 17.90
CA VAL A 100 -9.33 -7.17 19.27
C VAL A 100 -9.85 -8.61 19.38
N GLU A 101 -10.69 -9.04 18.43
CA GLU A 101 -11.23 -10.41 18.42
C GLU A 101 -10.13 -11.48 18.32
N LEU A 102 -9.15 -11.28 17.41
CA LEU A 102 -8.08 -12.24 17.20
C LEU A 102 -7.02 -12.18 18.29
N GLN A 103 -6.69 -11.00 18.83
CA GLN A 103 -5.74 -10.85 19.91
C GLN A 103 -6.15 -11.64 21.14
N GLY A 104 -7.43 -11.58 21.54
CA GLY A 104 -7.96 -12.36 22.66
C GLY A 104 -7.89 -13.89 22.47
N ARG A 105 -7.80 -14.37 21.21
CA ARG A 105 -7.55 -15.78 20.88
C ARG A 105 -6.07 -16.13 20.89
N MET A 106 -5.20 -15.24 20.36
CA MET A 106 -3.75 -15.46 20.18
C MET A 106 -2.97 -15.35 21.49
N GLU A 107 -3.33 -14.42 22.38
CA GLU A 107 -2.71 -14.29 23.71
C GLU A 107 -2.84 -15.56 24.55
N ARG A 108 -3.97 -16.28 24.39
CA ARG A 108 -4.18 -17.58 25.07
C ARG A 108 -3.34 -18.70 24.49
N MET A 109 -2.78 -18.55 23.29
CA MET A 109 -2.13 -19.65 22.57
C MET A 109 -0.61 -19.51 22.41
N ALA A 110 -0.03 -18.31 22.30
CA ALA A 110 1.39 -18.20 21.97
C ALA A 110 2.05 -16.83 22.20
N GLY A 111 1.43 -15.84 22.82
CA GLY A 111 2.03 -14.51 23.03
C GLY A 111 2.34 -13.72 21.74
N GLN A 112 1.78 -14.11 20.60
CA GLN A 112 1.95 -13.39 19.33
C GLN A 112 0.99 -12.21 19.24
N GLN A 113 1.51 -11.06 18.79
CA GLN A 113 0.66 -9.87 18.57
C GLN A 113 -0.14 -9.99 17.26
N ALA A 114 -1.45 -9.83 17.36
CA ALA A 114 -2.33 -9.68 16.22
C ALA A 114 -2.36 -8.19 15.82
N SER A 115 -1.37 -7.74 15.05
CA SER A 115 -1.29 -6.34 14.63
C SER A 115 -1.21 -6.26 13.10
N ALA A 116 -1.96 -5.32 12.53
CA ALA A 116 -1.90 -5.01 11.11
C ALA A 116 -2.13 -3.51 10.89
N SER A 117 -1.61 -2.98 9.78
CA SER A 117 -1.87 -1.63 9.30
C SER A 117 -2.29 -1.66 7.84
N MET A 118 -3.01 -0.64 7.41
CA MET A 118 -3.52 -0.54 6.05
C MET A 118 -3.28 0.85 5.48
N ILE A 119 -3.10 0.92 4.15
CA ILE A 119 -3.21 2.16 3.39
C ILE A 119 -4.49 2.08 2.59
N LEU A 120 -5.39 3.04 2.80
CA LEU A 120 -6.56 3.28 1.98
C LEU A 120 -6.26 4.45 1.05
N ALA A 121 -6.47 4.28 -0.24
CA ALA A 121 -6.34 5.34 -1.25
C ALA A 121 -7.54 5.32 -2.17
N GLY A 122 -7.95 6.46 -2.70
CA GLY A 122 -9.06 6.48 -3.65
C GLY A 122 -9.58 7.86 -3.99
N GLN A 123 -10.61 7.85 -4.85
CA GLN A 123 -11.37 9.02 -5.25
C GLN A 123 -12.84 8.65 -5.45
N ARG A 124 -13.73 9.57 -5.13
CA ARG A 124 -15.13 9.51 -5.51
C ARG A 124 -15.47 10.67 -6.43
N LYS A 125 -16.51 10.53 -7.24
CA LYS A 125 -17.01 11.56 -8.14
C LYS A 125 -17.29 12.87 -7.38
N GLY A 126 -16.72 13.96 -7.87
CA GLY A 126 -16.86 15.29 -7.27
C GLY A 126 -16.15 15.49 -5.94
N GLY A 127 -15.26 14.57 -5.55
CA GLY A 127 -14.41 14.67 -4.36
C GLY A 127 -12.93 14.60 -4.70
N PRO A 128 -12.06 15.10 -3.82
CA PRO A 128 -10.62 15.00 -4.01
C PRO A 128 -10.12 13.54 -3.90
N MET A 129 -8.99 13.26 -4.52
CA MET A 129 -8.20 12.09 -4.21
C MET A 129 -7.69 12.19 -2.78
N ARG A 130 -7.76 11.10 -2.02
CA ARG A 130 -7.30 11.04 -0.62
C ARG A 130 -6.59 9.72 -0.35
N MET A 131 -5.63 9.76 0.56
CA MET A 131 -4.91 8.57 0.99
C MET A 131 -4.69 8.61 2.51
N PHE A 132 -4.99 7.49 3.19
CA PHE A 132 -4.94 7.36 4.63
C PHE A 132 -4.08 6.18 5.04
N LEU A 133 -3.28 6.35 6.09
CA LEU A 133 -2.63 5.28 6.83
C LEU A 133 -3.48 4.95 8.05
N ILE A 134 -3.98 3.73 8.11
CA ILE A 134 -4.87 3.22 9.16
C ILE A 134 -4.06 2.30 10.07
N TYR A 135 -4.08 2.63 11.36
CA TYR A 135 -3.37 1.91 12.42
C TYR A 135 -4.20 0.75 12.98
N PRO A 136 -3.58 -0.20 13.70
CA PRO A 136 -4.28 -1.34 14.29
C PRO A 136 -5.42 -0.97 15.23
N GLU A 137 -5.31 0.21 15.86
CA GLU A 137 -6.31 0.76 16.79
C GLU A 137 -7.53 1.36 16.08
N GLY A 138 -7.52 1.40 14.74
CA GLY A 138 -8.59 1.95 13.92
C GLY A 138 -8.47 3.45 13.62
N ASN A 139 -7.60 4.18 14.34
CA ASN A 139 -7.31 5.57 14.00
C ASN A 139 -6.46 5.66 12.73
N PHE A 140 -6.42 6.84 12.13
CA PHE A 140 -5.70 7.05 10.87
C PHE A 140 -5.12 8.46 10.74
N ILE A 141 -4.11 8.58 9.88
CA ILE A 141 -3.57 9.86 9.40
C ILE A 141 -3.76 9.95 7.89
N GLU A 142 -3.75 11.16 7.37
CA GLU A 142 -3.89 11.43 5.94
C GLU A 142 -2.57 11.92 5.33
N ALA A 143 -2.31 11.54 4.07
CA ALA A 143 -1.25 12.13 3.27
C ALA A 143 -1.54 13.60 3.01
N THR A 144 -0.49 14.43 3.03
CA THR A 144 -0.57 15.89 2.84
C THR A 144 0.34 16.33 1.70
N GLU A 145 0.28 17.61 1.34
CA GLU A 145 1.21 18.20 0.36
C GLU A 145 2.66 18.08 0.81
N ASP A 146 2.94 18.23 2.11
CA ASP A 146 4.28 18.11 2.69
C ASP A 146 4.74 16.65 2.79
N THR A 147 3.81 15.70 2.82
CA THR A 147 4.08 14.26 2.87
C THR A 147 3.17 13.55 1.88
N PRO A 148 3.49 13.62 0.56
CA PRO A 148 2.64 13.11 -0.50
C PRO A 148 2.79 11.60 -0.71
N PHE A 149 3.25 10.87 0.29
CA PHE A 149 3.33 9.42 0.25
C PHE A 149 3.12 8.80 1.64
N LEU A 150 2.60 7.58 1.64
CA LEU A 150 2.45 6.76 2.84
C LEU A 150 3.07 5.38 2.61
N GLN A 151 3.60 4.80 3.68
CA GLN A 151 4.28 3.50 3.65
C GLN A 151 3.85 2.65 4.84
N ILE A 152 3.74 1.34 4.65
CA ILE A 152 3.53 0.36 5.72
C ILE A 152 4.50 -0.82 5.58
N GLY A 153 4.81 -1.45 6.71
CA GLY A 153 5.78 -2.54 6.78
C GLY A 153 7.22 -2.03 6.83
N GLU A 154 8.10 -2.56 6.00
CA GLU A 154 9.55 -2.31 6.00
C GLU A 154 9.91 -1.00 5.26
N HIS A 155 9.38 0.12 5.72
CA HIS A 155 9.45 1.42 5.05
C HIS A 155 10.85 2.09 5.08
N LYS A 156 11.66 1.81 6.08
CA LYS A 156 12.93 2.51 6.34
C LYS A 156 13.96 2.41 5.22
N TYR A 157 13.96 1.32 4.45
CA TYR A 157 14.94 1.12 3.37
C TYR A 157 14.59 1.90 2.10
N GLY A 158 13.31 2.05 1.81
CA GLY A 158 12.83 2.77 0.62
C GLY A 158 12.55 4.25 0.84
N LYS A 159 12.27 4.66 2.08
CA LYS A 159 11.92 6.05 2.44
C LYS A 159 12.95 7.09 1.99
N PRO A 160 14.29 6.89 2.16
CA PRO A 160 15.28 7.88 1.76
C PRO A 160 15.27 8.24 0.27
N ILE A 161 14.76 7.38 -0.59
CA ILE A 161 14.58 7.69 -2.02
C ILE A 161 13.37 8.60 -2.18
N LEU A 162 12.23 8.23 -1.62
CA LEU A 162 10.98 8.98 -1.75
C LEU A 162 11.12 10.41 -1.21
N ASP A 163 11.73 10.59 -0.04
CA ASP A 163 12.00 11.90 0.57
C ASP A 163 12.79 12.86 -0.34
N ARG A 164 13.57 12.34 -1.29
CA ARG A 164 14.41 13.14 -2.18
C ARG A 164 13.78 13.48 -3.51
N VAL A 165 12.86 12.64 -3.99
CA VAL A 165 12.41 12.72 -5.39
C VAL A 165 10.91 12.92 -5.56
N VAL A 166 10.11 12.73 -4.50
CA VAL A 166 8.64 12.80 -4.60
C VAL A 166 8.14 14.15 -4.09
N THR A 167 7.34 14.80 -4.91
CA THR A 167 6.55 15.98 -4.57
C THR A 167 5.16 15.83 -5.17
N MET A 168 4.21 16.69 -4.81
CA MET A 168 2.86 16.69 -5.42
C MET A 168 2.87 16.89 -6.94
N ASP A 169 3.92 17.51 -7.49
CA ASP A 169 4.08 17.80 -8.93
C ASP A 169 4.82 16.67 -9.69
N THR A 170 5.25 15.61 -8.98
CA THR A 170 5.86 14.43 -9.62
C THR A 170 4.91 13.81 -10.63
N THR A 171 5.38 13.55 -11.85
CA THR A 171 4.57 12.91 -12.90
C THR A 171 4.30 11.43 -12.57
N LEU A 172 3.23 10.85 -13.11
CA LEU A 172 2.93 9.41 -12.91
C LEU A 172 4.07 8.49 -13.40
N ALA A 173 4.77 8.88 -14.47
CA ALA A 173 5.92 8.12 -14.97
C ALA A 173 7.10 8.12 -13.98
N GLU A 174 7.42 9.29 -13.42
CA GLU A 174 8.44 9.43 -12.37
C GLU A 174 8.02 8.74 -11.07
N ALA A 175 6.76 8.83 -10.70
CA ALA A 175 6.20 8.19 -9.53
C ALA A 175 6.31 6.65 -9.61
N LYS A 176 5.96 6.04 -10.77
CA LYS A 176 6.18 4.60 -11.02
C LYS A 176 7.64 4.23 -10.80
N LYS A 177 8.57 5.01 -11.34
CA LYS A 177 10.00 4.81 -11.14
C LYS A 177 10.42 4.95 -9.67
N ALA A 178 9.92 5.98 -8.97
CA ALA A 178 10.26 6.24 -7.57
C ALA A 178 9.82 5.08 -6.65
N VAL A 179 8.58 4.57 -6.78
CA VAL A 179 8.12 3.45 -5.97
C VAL A 179 8.87 2.16 -6.27
N LEU A 180 9.24 1.92 -7.53
CA LEU A 180 10.02 0.74 -7.93
C LEU A 180 11.45 0.80 -7.39
N LEU A 181 12.12 1.95 -7.41
CA LEU A 181 13.46 2.13 -6.83
C LEU A 181 13.43 2.04 -5.31
N SER A 182 12.39 2.56 -4.67
CA SER A 182 12.14 2.41 -3.23
C SER A 182 11.97 0.93 -2.86
N MET A 183 11.21 0.19 -3.67
CA MET A 183 11.04 -1.26 -3.49
C MET A 183 12.34 -2.03 -3.75
N ASP A 184 13.12 -1.70 -4.80
CA ASP A 184 14.42 -2.32 -5.09
C ASP A 184 15.37 -2.22 -3.88
N SER A 185 15.46 -1.03 -3.26
CA SER A 185 16.27 -0.83 -2.06
C SER A 185 15.81 -1.70 -0.89
N THR A 186 14.51 -1.88 -0.75
CA THR A 186 13.93 -2.73 0.29
C THR A 186 14.20 -4.20 0.02
N LEU A 187 14.02 -4.67 -1.21
CA LEU A 187 14.31 -6.05 -1.63
C LEU A 187 15.77 -6.45 -1.39
N ARG A 188 16.71 -5.51 -1.60
CA ARG A 188 18.14 -5.73 -1.35
C ARG A 188 18.51 -5.84 0.12
N SER A 189 17.75 -5.17 0.98
CA SER A 189 18.10 -5.01 2.40
C SER A 189 17.25 -5.87 3.32
N ASN A 190 16.15 -6.46 2.84
CA ASN A 190 15.24 -7.25 3.64
C ASN A 190 14.72 -8.47 2.89
N LEU A 191 15.19 -9.65 3.27
CA LEU A 191 14.83 -10.94 2.66
C LEU A 191 13.35 -11.32 2.84
N SER A 192 12.65 -10.69 3.79
CA SER A 192 11.23 -10.99 4.06
C SER A 192 10.28 -10.31 3.10
N VAL A 193 10.75 -9.30 2.35
CA VAL A 193 10.02 -8.64 1.26
C VAL A 193 10.42 -9.31 -0.05
N GLY A 194 9.49 -9.52 -0.96
CA GLY A 194 9.84 -10.23 -2.18
C GLY A 194 8.80 -10.23 -3.29
N MET A 195 9.29 -10.59 -4.47
CA MET A 195 8.51 -10.74 -5.69
C MET A 195 7.45 -11.88 -5.59
N PRO A 196 6.42 -11.80 -6.45
CA PRO A 196 6.09 -10.71 -7.38
C PRO A 196 5.61 -9.44 -6.69
N LEU A 197 5.65 -8.30 -7.40
CA LEU A 197 5.09 -7.03 -6.94
C LEU A 197 3.78 -6.73 -7.66
N ASP A 198 2.81 -6.18 -6.94
CA ASP A 198 1.56 -5.69 -7.51
C ASP A 198 1.57 -4.15 -7.51
N MET A 199 1.35 -3.52 -8.67
CA MET A 199 1.25 -2.08 -8.84
C MET A 199 -0.09 -1.69 -9.43
N ALA A 200 -0.69 -0.61 -8.90
CA ALA A 200 -1.87 0.02 -9.46
C ALA A 200 -1.63 1.52 -9.64
N VAL A 201 -2.15 2.08 -10.73
CA VAL A 201 -2.17 3.51 -11.00
C VAL A 201 -3.62 3.96 -11.11
N ILE A 202 -3.95 5.06 -10.48
CA ILE A 202 -5.25 5.73 -10.55
C ILE A 202 -4.99 7.16 -10.99
N GLU A 203 -5.35 7.48 -12.23
CA GLU A 203 -5.24 8.86 -12.71
C GLU A 203 -6.31 9.75 -12.05
N ALA A 204 -5.97 11.02 -11.87
CA ALA A 204 -6.90 11.98 -11.31
C ALA A 204 -8.19 12.02 -12.16
N GLU A 205 -9.34 12.04 -11.50
CA GLU A 205 -10.69 12.08 -12.08
C GLU A 205 -11.10 10.85 -12.95
N ALA A 206 -10.22 9.83 -13.07
CA ALA A 206 -10.55 8.62 -13.84
C ALA A 206 -11.64 7.77 -13.17
N LEU A 207 -11.76 7.82 -11.85
CA LEU A 207 -12.67 7.00 -11.03
C LEU A 207 -12.58 5.50 -11.33
N ALA A 208 -11.43 5.07 -11.79
CA ALA A 208 -11.09 3.70 -12.13
C ALA A 208 -9.59 3.47 -11.98
N VAL A 209 -9.16 2.23 -11.88
CA VAL A 209 -7.74 1.87 -11.96
C VAL A 209 -7.29 1.95 -13.42
N SER A 210 -6.42 2.93 -13.72
CA SER A 210 -5.93 3.20 -15.08
C SER A 210 -4.91 2.15 -15.54
N GLU A 211 -4.05 1.69 -14.64
CA GLU A 211 -3.05 0.67 -14.93
C GLU A 211 -2.96 -0.36 -13.80
N ARG A 212 -2.77 -1.64 -14.16
CA ARG A 212 -2.42 -2.72 -13.24
C ARG A 212 -1.22 -3.48 -13.79
N HIS A 213 -0.20 -3.66 -12.95
CA HIS A 213 0.98 -4.42 -13.31
C HIS A 213 1.31 -5.45 -12.23
N ARG A 214 1.69 -6.65 -12.65
CA ARG A 214 2.31 -7.64 -11.80
C ARG A 214 3.72 -7.90 -12.29
N ILE A 215 4.72 -7.51 -11.49
CA ILE A 215 6.14 -7.57 -11.82
C ILE A 215 6.70 -8.84 -11.19
N GLY A 216 7.10 -9.78 -12.03
CA GLY A 216 7.68 -11.06 -11.63
C GLY A 216 9.15 -10.96 -11.27
N ALA A 217 9.69 -12.03 -10.66
CA ALA A 217 11.11 -12.10 -10.29
C ALA A 217 12.06 -12.04 -11.50
N ASN A 218 11.58 -12.43 -12.69
CA ASN A 218 12.35 -12.44 -13.93
C ASN A 218 11.95 -11.30 -14.89
N ASP A 219 11.46 -10.18 -14.35
CA ASP A 219 11.10 -9.01 -15.16
C ASP A 219 12.38 -8.27 -15.59
N ASP A 220 12.69 -8.30 -16.90
CA ASP A 220 13.90 -7.70 -17.46
C ASP A 220 13.93 -6.18 -17.32
N ARG A 221 12.77 -5.50 -17.32
CA ARG A 221 12.68 -4.04 -17.17
C ARG A 221 13.01 -3.63 -15.74
N PHE A 222 12.49 -4.37 -14.77
CA PHE A 222 12.82 -4.15 -13.36
C PHE A 222 14.31 -4.42 -13.11
N ALA A 223 14.85 -5.52 -13.63
CA ALA A 223 16.27 -5.86 -13.50
C ALA A 223 17.19 -4.79 -14.11
N ALA A 224 16.87 -4.32 -15.33
CA ALA A 224 17.63 -3.25 -15.99
C ALA A 224 17.59 -1.93 -15.21
N MET A 225 16.41 -1.54 -14.68
CA MET A 225 16.25 -0.35 -13.85
C MET A 225 17.07 -0.46 -12.56
N SER A 226 17.03 -1.60 -11.87
CA SER A 226 17.81 -1.87 -10.65
C SER A 226 19.33 -1.79 -10.90
N ALA A 227 19.81 -2.35 -12.03
CA ALA A 227 21.21 -2.25 -12.43
C ALA A 227 21.64 -0.81 -12.74
N ALA A 228 20.82 -0.07 -13.50
CA ALA A 228 21.07 1.32 -13.84
C ALA A 228 21.12 2.22 -12.59
N TRP A 229 20.19 2.01 -11.65
CA TRP A 229 20.17 2.72 -10.36
C TRP A 229 21.43 2.44 -9.55
N SER A 230 21.84 1.17 -9.45
CA SER A 230 23.05 0.78 -8.72
C SER A 230 24.30 1.41 -9.35
N GLN A 231 24.37 1.53 -10.69
CA GLN A 231 25.47 2.19 -11.35
C GLN A 231 25.47 3.70 -11.10
N ALA A 232 24.29 4.36 -11.20
CA ALA A 232 24.16 5.78 -10.94
C ALA A 232 24.59 6.17 -9.52
N LEU A 233 24.27 5.34 -8.53
CA LEU A 233 24.73 5.54 -7.14
C LEU A 233 26.24 5.41 -7.00
N ARG A 234 26.88 4.44 -7.65
CA ARG A 234 28.35 4.31 -7.65
C ARG A 234 29.02 5.51 -8.31
N ASP A 235 28.49 5.96 -9.44
CA ASP A 235 29.02 7.12 -10.16
C ASP A 235 28.87 8.42 -9.35
N ALA A 236 27.74 8.57 -8.67
CA ALA A 236 27.52 9.72 -7.77
C ALA A 236 28.49 9.68 -6.57
N PHE A 237 28.65 8.52 -5.93
CA PHE A 237 29.57 8.32 -4.82
C PHE A 237 31.01 8.70 -5.17
N GLN A 238 31.49 8.28 -6.34
CA GLN A 238 32.85 8.58 -6.83
C GLN A 238 33.08 10.08 -7.08
N ARG A 239 32.02 10.82 -7.43
CA ARG A 239 32.11 12.27 -7.69
C ARG A 239 32.08 13.16 -6.45
N ILE A 240 31.56 12.64 -5.34
CA ILE A 240 31.49 13.39 -4.08
C ILE A 240 32.87 13.36 -3.42
N ALA A 241 33.53 14.52 -3.32
CA ALA A 241 34.79 14.65 -2.60
C ALA A 241 34.59 14.60 -1.09
N TRP A 242 35.48 13.93 -0.39
CA TRP A 242 35.64 14.12 1.05
C TRP A 242 36.61 15.32 1.26
N THR A 243 36.10 16.44 1.78
CA THR A 243 36.90 17.65 2.13
C THR A 243 37.15 17.68 3.61
#